data_c2ef13e6a78e9fa0075c27fb9f623fa8
#
_entry.id   c2ef13e6a78e9fa0075c27fb9f623fa8
#
_cell.length_a   1.000
_cell.length_b   1.000
_cell.length_c   1.000
_cell.angle_alpha   90.00
_cell.angle_beta   90.00
_cell.angle_gamma   90.00
#
_symmetry.space_group_name_H-M   'P 1'
#
loop_
_entity.id
_entity.type
_entity.pdbx_description
1 polymer ?
#
loop_
_entity_poly.entity_id
_entity_poly.type
_entity_poly.pdbx_seq_one_letter_code
_entity_poly.pdbx_strand_id
1 'polypeptide(L)'
;MRNNLIDRELLEKLQKHFCRANEVYLACMDRERNVLTSHYGSEEEQAFLNQYRPADIEERLFQAVAMSQVETIVEVDMDVPFLKQCAIINRINGSVTVIWSVTAVLEENIPEDVQVPDCVCKTTENYFYRSMAFLEALSRHIFIIKEHQLDANDAMEQALAAEEKYKKQLHRSEAMAAVVRMM
;
A
#
# COMPACT_ATOMS: atom_id res chain seq x y z
N MET A 1 13.91 -3.98 13.04
CA MET A 1 12.45 -3.85 12.90
C MET A 1 12.17 -2.70 11.94
N ARG A 2 11.82 -3.01 10.67
CA ARG A 2 11.53 -1.98 9.63
C ARG A 2 10.06 -1.58 9.65
N ASN A 3 9.53 -1.14 10.82
CA ASN A 3 8.11 -0.81 10.98
C ASN A 3 7.69 0.58 10.46
N ASN A 4 8.58 1.36 9.82
CA ASN A 4 8.31 2.74 9.40
C ASN A 4 8.17 2.93 7.88
N LEU A 5 8.04 1.85 7.10
CA LEU A 5 7.84 1.97 5.63
C LEU A 5 6.47 2.55 5.26
N ILE A 6 5.48 2.38 6.14
CA ILE A 6 4.10 2.75 5.85
C ILE A 6 3.69 3.89 6.77
N ASP A 7 3.63 5.08 6.18
CA ASP A 7 3.01 6.24 6.82
C ASP A 7 1.50 6.13 6.64
N ARG A 8 0.82 5.71 7.71
CA ARG A 8 -0.62 5.46 7.72
C ARG A 8 -1.42 6.72 7.38
N GLU A 9 -1.04 7.88 7.89
CA GLU A 9 -1.73 9.14 7.62
C GLU A 9 -1.62 9.53 6.15
N LEU A 10 -0.45 9.32 5.53
CA LEU A 10 -0.24 9.54 4.11
C LEU A 10 -1.12 8.59 3.27
N LEU A 11 -1.19 7.31 3.65
CA LEU A 11 -2.03 6.33 2.95
C LEU A 11 -3.52 6.68 3.04
N GLU A 12 -4.01 7.09 4.21
CA GLU A 12 -5.41 7.48 4.41
C GLU A 12 -5.77 8.71 3.57
N LYS A 13 -4.90 9.72 3.52
CA LYS A 13 -5.09 10.89 2.66
C LYS A 13 -5.13 10.52 1.18
N LEU A 14 -4.18 9.70 0.74
CA LEU A 14 -4.11 9.22 -0.64
C LEU A 14 -5.38 8.45 -1.01
N GLN A 15 -5.82 7.51 -0.18
CA GLN A 15 -7.03 6.74 -0.41
C GLN A 15 -8.27 7.64 -0.56
N LYS A 16 -8.46 8.56 0.38
CA LYS A 16 -9.62 9.46 0.37
C LYS A 16 -9.71 10.27 -0.92
N HIS A 17 -8.58 10.83 -1.37
CA HIS A 17 -8.55 11.63 -2.60
C HIS A 17 -8.69 10.77 -3.83
N PHE A 18 -8.00 9.62 -3.85
CA PHE A 18 -8.06 8.70 -4.98
C PHE A 18 -9.46 8.12 -5.19
N CYS A 19 -10.10 7.64 -4.12
CA CYS A 19 -11.45 7.08 -4.18
C CYS A 19 -12.47 8.07 -4.71
N ARG A 20 -12.43 9.31 -4.22
CA ARG A 20 -13.33 10.37 -4.69
C ARG A 20 -13.10 10.77 -6.13
N ALA A 21 -11.84 10.82 -6.58
CA ALA A 21 -11.51 11.22 -7.93
C ALA A 21 -11.77 10.14 -8.98
N ASN A 22 -11.80 8.88 -8.57
CA ASN A 22 -11.88 7.73 -9.47
C ASN A 22 -13.12 6.87 -9.26
N GLU A 23 -14.01 7.26 -8.35
CA GLU A 23 -15.30 6.58 -8.11
C GLU A 23 -15.13 5.09 -7.77
N VAL A 24 -14.15 4.80 -6.90
CA VAL A 24 -13.80 3.45 -6.46
C VAL A 24 -13.67 3.38 -4.93
N TYR A 25 -13.64 2.16 -4.41
CA TYR A 25 -13.43 1.85 -2.99
C TYR A 25 -12.10 1.15 -2.81
N LEU A 26 -11.37 1.52 -1.75
CA LEU A 26 -10.00 1.05 -1.51
C LEU A 26 -9.82 0.50 -0.10
N ALA A 27 -9.11 -0.62 0.00
CA ALA A 27 -8.45 -1.05 1.23
C ALA A 27 -6.95 -1.29 0.96
N CYS A 28 -6.12 -0.92 1.93
CA CYS A 28 -4.69 -1.18 1.93
C CYS A 28 -4.39 -2.22 3.00
N MET A 29 -3.72 -3.29 2.65
CA MET A 29 -3.41 -4.41 3.53
C MET A 29 -1.92 -4.73 3.47
N ASP A 30 -1.39 -5.29 4.57
CA ASP A 30 -0.07 -5.89 4.58
C ASP A 30 -0.11 -7.36 4.08
N ARG A 31 1.05 -7.98 3.99
CA ARG A 31 1.17 -9.39 3.57
C ARG A 31 0.60 -10.37 4.59
N GLU A 32 0.44 -9.96 5.85
CA GLU A 32 -0.15 -10.74 6.94
C GLU A 32 -1.68 -10.61 7.00
N ARG A 33 -2.31 -9.98 6.01
CA ARG A 33 -3.75 -9.72 5.88
C ARG A 33 -4.31 -8.66 6.85
N ASN A 34 -3.46 -7.89 7.52
CA ASN A 34 -3.95 -6.80 8.36
C ASN A 34 -4.36 -5.61 7.49
N VAL A 35 -5.56 -5.10 7.71
CA VAL A 35 -6.02 -3.88 7.08
C VAL A 35 -5.31 -2.70 7.73
N LEU A 36 -4.48 -2.02 6.95
CA LEU A 36 -3.75 -0.83 7.38
C LEU A 36 -4.65 0.40 7.34
N THR A 37 -5.33 0.57 6.22
CA THR A 37 -6.27 1.67 5.98
C THR A 37 -7.38 1.21 5.03
N SER A 38 -8.56 1.86 5.10
CA SER A 38 -9.66 1.58 4.19
C SER A 38 -10.50 2.82 3.93
N HIS A 39 -11.11 2.89 2.74
CA HIS A 39 -12.10 3.89 2.38
C HIS A 39 -13.20 3.24 1.55
N TYR A 40 -14.30 2.94 2.23
CA TYR A 40 -15.48 2.28 1.63
C TYR A 40 -16.70 3.20 1.58
N GLY A 41 -16.49 4.52 1.68
CA GLY A 41 -17.57 5.49 1.66
C GLY A 41 -18.42 5.52 2.92
N SER A 42 -19.70 5.83 2.77
CA SER A 42 -20.70 5.86 3.83
C SER A 42 -21.14 4.47 4.29
N GLU A 43 -21.89 4.38 5.38
CA GLU A 43 -22.48 3.11 5.86
C GLU A 43 -23.42 2.51 4.82
N GLU A 44 -24.15 3.33 4.07
CA GLU A 44 -25.06 2.88 3.03
C GLU A 44 -24.31 2.29 1.83
N GLU A 45 -23.21 2.92 1.40
CA GLU A 45 -22.33 2.37 0.36
C GLU A 45 -21.73 1.03 0.79
N GLN A 46 -21.25 0.94 2.04
CA GLN A 46 -20.71 -0.29 2.59
C GLN A 46 -21.77 -1.41 2.67
N ALA A 47 -22.99 -1.08 3.09
CA ALA A 47 -24.09 -2.03 3.14
C ALA A 47 -24.40 -2.58 1.75
N PHE A 48 -24.47 -1.72 0.73
CA PHE A 48 -24.68 -2.13 -0.65
C PHE A 48 -23.54 -3.04 -1.15
N LEU A 49 -22.30 -2.65 -0.98
CA LEU A 49 -21.16 -3.48 -1.40
C LEU A 49 -21.16 -4.84 -0.70
N ASN A 50 -21.42 -4.88 0.61
CA ASN A 50 -21.43 -6.11 1.39
C ASN A 50 -22.58 -7.06 0.99
N GLN A 51 -23.68 -6.52 0.50
CA GLN A 51 -24.80 -7.33 0.01
C GLN A 51 -24.43 -8.20 -1.20
N TYR A 52 -23.54 -7.70 -2.05
CA TYR A 52 -23.18 -8.35 -3.32
C TYR A 52 -21.75 -8.92 -3.35
N ARG A 53 -20.93 -8.62 -2.35
CA ARG A 53 -19.59 -9.19 -2.27
C ARG A 53 -19.64 -10.66 -1.87
N PRO A 54 -18.88 -11.55 -2.54
CA PRO A 54 -18.73 -12.93 -2.09
C PRO A 54 -18.20 -13.00 -0.65
N ALA A 55 -18.70 -13.95 0.14
CA ALA A 55 -18.27 -14.10 1.54
C ALA A 55 -16.78 -14.48 1.67
N ASP A 56 -16.23 -15.13 0.65
CA ASP A 56 -14.85 -15.58 0.56
C ASP A 56 -13.93 -14.64 -0.23
N ILE A 57 -14.37 -13.39 -0.47
CA ILE A 57 -13.65 -12.44 -1.34
C ILE A 57 -12.22 -12.15 -0.85
N GLU A 58 -12.00 -12.09 0.45
CA GLU A 58 -10.66 -11.88 1.00
C GLU A 58 -9.74 -13.07 0.71
N GLU A 59 -10.26 -14.30 0.83
CA GLU A 59 -9.48 -15.49 0.50
C GLU A 59 -9.14 -15.53 -0.99
N ARG A 60 -10.10 -15.23 -1.88
CA ARG A 60 -9.87 -15.13 -3.33
C ARG A 60 -8.81 -14.08 -3.65
N LEU A 61 -8.85 -12.92 -2.98
CA LEU A 61 -7.86 -11.86 -3.15
C LEU A 61 -6.45 -12.35 -2.84
N PHE A 62 -6.26 -12.98 -1.68
CA PHE A 62 -4.94 -13.46 -1.27
C PHE A 62 -4.46 -14.66 -2.09
N GLN A 63 -5.35 -15.52 -2.56
CA GLN A 63 -5.01 -16.58 -3.52
C GLN A 63 -4.54 -15.99 -4.85
N ALA A 64 -5.25 -14.99 -5.40
CA ALA A 64 -4.84 -14.31 -6.62
C ALA A 64 -3.47 -13.64 -6.47
N VAL A 65 -3.22 -12.97 -5.35
CA VAL A 65 -1.93 -12.36 -5.02
C VAL A 65 -0.82 -13.42 -4.90
N ALA A 66 -1.09 -14.55 -4.27
CA ALA A 66 -0.11 -15.63 -4.08
C ALA A 66 0.24 -16.32 -5.40
N MET A 67 -0.70 -16.46 -6.32
CA MET A 67 -0.48 -17.03 -7.66
C MET A 67 0.29 -16.08 -8.58
N SER A 68 0.20 -14.77 -8.34
CA SER A 68 0.89 -13.75 -9.14
C SER A 68 2.35 -13.62 -8.71
N GLN A 69 3.26 -14.05 -9.57
CA GLN A 69 4.71 -13.92 -9.31
C GLN A 69 5.28 -12.58 -9.80
N VAL A 70 4.76 -12.06 -10.90
CA VAL A 70 5.33 -10.89 -11.61
C VAL A 70 4.31 -9.77 -11.77
N GLU A 71 3.04 -10.11 -11.91
CA GLU A 71 1.97 -9.14 -12.13
C GLU A 71 1.81 -8.22 -10.93
N THR A 72 1.62 -6.94 -11.22
CA THR A 72 1.38 -5.90 -10.20
C THR A 72 -0.09 -5.58 -10.04
N ILE A 73 -0.92 -5.90 -11.04
CA ILE A 73 -2.38 -5.76 -11.01
C ILE A 73 -2.98 -7.13 -11.30
N VAL A 74 -3.82 -7.61 -10.40
CA VAL A 74 -4.47 -8.92 -10.51
C VAL A 74 -5.97 -8.76 -10.30
N GLU A 75 -6.77 -9.30 -11.21
CA GLU A 75 -8.23 -9.33 -11.04
C GLU A 75 -8.66 -10.40 -10.06
N VAL A 76 -9.73 -10.10 -9.33
CA VAL A 76 -10.37 -11.02 -8.40
C VAL A 76 -11.82 -11.22 -8.84
N ASP A 77 -12.21 -12.49 -9.03
CA ASP A 77 -13.57 -12.83 -9.44
C ASP A 77 -14.59 -12.51 -8.35
N MET A 78 -15.62 -11.74 -8.73
CA MET A 78 -16.66 -11.24 -7.84
C MET A 78 -17.96 -12.02 -7.92
N ASP A 79 -18.11 -12.98 -8.83
CA ASP A 79 -19.37 -13.72 -9.12
C ASP A 79 -20.54 -12.80 -9.55
N VAL A 80 -20.34 -11.48 -9.59
CA VAL A 80 -21.37 -10.47 -9.85
C VAL A 80 -20.86 -9.54 -10.94
N PRO A 81 -21.52 -9.44 -12.12
CA PRO A 81 -20.99 -8.77 -13.30
C PRO A 81 -20.79 -7.26 -13.14
N PHE A 82 -21.55 -6.63 -12.26
CA PHE A 82 -21.45 -5.19 -12.02
C PHE A 82 -20.49 -4.81 -10.88
N LEU A 83 -19.91 -5.79 -10.17
CA LEU A 83 -18.81 -5.54 -9.24
C LEU A 83 -17.49 -5.99 -9.85
N LYS A 84 -16.50 -5.13 -9.80
CA LYS A 84 -15.15 -5.43 -10.22
C LYS A 84 -14.20 -5.25 -9.05
N GLN A 85 -13.28 -6.18 -8.88
CA GLN A 85 -12.23 -6.07 -7.86
C GLN A 85 -10.87 -6.41 -8.47
N CYS A 86 -9.87 -5.58 -8.15
CA CYS A 86 -8.48 -5.84 -8.46
C CYS A 86 -7.61 -5.72 -7.21
N ALA A 87 -6.56 -6.51 -7.17
CA ALA A 87 -5.45 -6.31 -6.24
C ALA A 87 -4.31 -5.59 -6.97
N ILE A 88 -3.76 -4.52 -6.36
CA ILE A 88 -2.51 -3.91 -6.79
C ILE A 88 -1.43 -4.30 -5.78
N ILE A 89 -0.37 -4.91 -6.26
CA ILE A 89 0.65 -5.54 -5.42
C ILE A 89 1.93 -4.71 -5.49
N ASN A 90 2.32 -4.13 -4.38
CA ASN A 90 3.62 -3.48 -4.24
C ASN A 90 4.64 -4.45 -3.67
N ARG A 91 5.77 -4.60 -4.36
CA ARG A 91 6.89 -5.45 -3.95
C ARG A 91 8.14 -4.62 -3.77
N ILE A 92 8.85 -4.88 -2.67
CA ILE A 92 10.17 -4.33 -2.40
C ILE A 92 11.14 -5.51 -2.33
N ASN A 93 12.20 -5.49 -3.12
CA ASN A 93 13.17 -6.59 -3.20
C ASN A 93 12.51 -7.96 -3.45
N GLY A 94 11.47 -8.00 -4.30
CA GLY A 94 10.71 -9.20 -4.64
C GLY A 94 9.69 -9.67 -3.59
N SER A 95 9.66 -9.05 -2.41
CA SER A 95 8.71 -9.39 -1.35
C SER A 95 7.49 -8.48 -1.40
N VAL A 96 6.28 -9.06 -1.27
CA VAL A 96 5.03 -8.30 -1.14
C VAL A 96 5.10 -7.45 0.13
N THR A 97 4.90 -6.16 -0.02
CA THR A 97 4.93 -5.20 1.10
C THR A 97 3.54 -4.67 1.41
N VAL A 98 2.80 -4.31 0.37
CA VAL A 98 1.48 -3.73 0.48
C VAL A 98 0.61 -4.26 -0.66
N ILE A 99 -0.65 -4.51 -0.34
CA ILE A 99 -1.70 -4.91 -1.29
C ILE A 99 -2.81 -3.87 -1.20
N TRP A 100 -3.14 -3.27 -2.35
CA TRP A 100 -4.33 -2.45 -2.48
C TRP A 100 -5.45 -3.30 -3.05
N SER A 101 -6.53 -3.45 -2.31
CA SER A 101 -7.77 -4.03 -2.80
C SER A 101 -8.66 -2.90 -3.29
N VAL A 102 -8.98 -2.89 -4.57
CA VAL A 102 -9.78 -1.86 -5.22
C VAL A 102 -11.07 -2.48 -5.71
N THR A 103 -12.19 -1.94 -5.29
CA THR A 103 -13.54 -2.38 -5.69
C THR A 103 -14.24 -1.25 -6.43
N ALA A 104 -14.96 -1.57 -7.51
CA ALA A 104 -15.80 -0.64 -8.26
C ALA A 104 -17.17 -1.24 -8.57
N VAL A 105 -18.16 -0.37 -8.73
CA VAL A 105 -19.47 -0.69 -9.29
C VAL A 105 -19.46 -0.24 -10.75
N LEU A 106 -19.62 -1.19 -11.69
CA LEU A 106 -19.60 -0.92 -13.13
C LEU A 106 -20.99 -0.54 -13.60
N GLU A 107 -21.14 0.70 -14.05
CA GLU A 107 -22.43 1.26 -14.47
C GLU A 107 -23.08 0.45 -15.60
N GLU A 108 -22.29 0.06 -16.59
CA GLU A 108 -22.74 -0.67 -17.77
C GLU A 108 -23.24 -2.10 -17.51
N ASN A 109 -22.91 -2.67 -16.35
CA ASN A 109 -23.20 -4.07 -16.01
C ASN A 109 -24.26 -4.22 -14.92
N ILE A 110 -24.88 -3.12 -14.47
CA ILE A 110 -25.91 -3.15 -13.41
C ILE A 110 -27.21 -3.73 -14.01
N PRO A 111 -27.73 -4.85 -13.47
CA PRO A 111 -29.00 -5.39 -13.89
C PRO A 111 -30.18 -4.44 -13.57
N GLU A 112 -31.24 -4.47 -14.37
CA GLU A 112 -32.41 -3.59 -14.19
C GLU A 112 -33.16 -3.79 -12.87
N ASP A 113 -33.06 -4.97 -12.29
CA ASP A 113 -33.67 -5.34 -11.01
C ASP A 113 -32.81 -4.97 -9.79
N VAL A 114 -31.58 -4.50 -9.98
CA VAL A 114 -30.70 -4.05 -8.91
C VAL A 114 -30.86 -2.56 -8.67
N GLN A 115 -31.38 -2.20 -7.51
CA GLN A 115 -31.44 -0.81 -7.08
C GLN A 115 -30.13 -0.40 -6.41
N VAL A 116 -29.38 0.46 -7.09
CA VAL A 116 -28.13 1.03 -6.57
C VAL A 116 -28.46 2.36 -5.92
N PRO A 117 -28.13 2.55 -4.61
CA PRO A 117 -28.32 3.82 -3.93
C PRO A 117 -27.59 4.97 -4.62
N ASP A 118 -28.16 6.17 -4.58
CA ASP A 118 -27.60 7.36 -5.25
C ASP A 118 -26.22 7.75 -4.71
N CYS A 119 -25.91 7.40 -3.45
CA CYS A 119 -24.63 7.65 -2.84
C CYS A 119 -23.51 6.72 -3.36
N VAL A 120 -23.87 5.57 -3.96
CA VAL A 120 -22.87 4.59 -4.45
C VAL A 120 -22.21 5.13 -5.71
N CYS A 121 -20.89 5.27 -5.64
CA CYS A 121 -20.08 5.66 -6.78
C CYS A 121 -20.12 4.57 -7.86
N LYS A 122 -20.30 5.00 -9.13
CA LYS A 122 -20.36 4.13 -10.30
C LYS A 122 -19.34 4.61 -11.30
N THR A 123 -18.67 3.66 -11.93
CA THR A 123 -17.64 3.96 -12.94
C THR A 123 -17.79 3.04 -14.15
N THR A 124 -17.14 3.37 -15.26
CA THR A 124 -17.05 2.46 -16.40
C THR A 124 -15.86 1.52 -16.29
N GLU A 125 -15.94 0.35 -16.92
CA GLU A 125 -14.86 -0.62 -16.90
C GLU A 125 -13.54 -0.04 -17.44
N ASN A 126 -13.61 0.74 -18.53
CA ASN A 126 -12.43 1.39 -19.09
C ASN A 126 -11.80 2.41 -18.11
N TYR A 127 -12.63 3.19 -17.42
CA TYR A 127 -12.15 4.16 -16.46
C TYR A 127 -11.56 3.46 -15.22
N PHE A 128 -12.17 2.37 -14.77
CA PHE A 128 -11.65 1.53 -13.72
C PHE A 128 -10.22 1.05 -14.00
N TYR A 129 -9.97 0.43 -15.16
CA TYR A 129 -8.62 -0.06 -15.48
C TYR A 129 -7.59 1.05 -15.64
N ARG A 130 -7.98 2.21 -16.15
CA ARG A 130 -7.11 3.40 -16.18
C ARG A 130 -6.74 3.85 -14.78
N SER A 131 -7.70 3.85 -13.87
CA SER A 131 -7.49 4.20 -12.47
C SER A 131 -6.57 3.19 -11.77
N MET A 132 -6.68 1.90 -12.08
CA MET A 132 -5.78 0.87 -11.56
C MET A 132 -4.34 1.08 -12.01
N ALA A 133 -4.13 1.32 -13.31
CA ALA A 133 -2.79 1.60 -13.85
C ALA A 133 -2.18 2.86 -13.22
N PHE A 134 -3.00 3.89 -12.98
CA PHE A 134 -2.55 5.10 -12.31
C PHE A 134 -2.21 4.86 -10.83
N LEU A 135 -3.05 4.14 -10.10
CA LEU A 135 -2.78 3.81 -8.69
C LEU A 135 -1.53 2.94 -8.54
N GLU A 136 -1.34 1.99 -9.44
CA GLU A 136 -0.14 1.15 -9.47
C GLU A 136 1.12 1.99 -9.64
N ALA A 137 1.15 2.87 -10.64
CA ALA A 137 2.28 3.76 -10.89
C ALA A 137 2.54 4.70 -9.71
N LEU A 138 1.49 5.30 -9.14
CA LEU A 138 1.58 6.21 -8.00
C LEU A 138 2.09 5.49 -6.75
N SER A 139 1.52 4.35 -6.41
CA SER A 139 1.90 3.58 -5.23
C SER A 139 3.33 3.06 -5.34
N ARG A 140 3.72 2.54 -6.49
CA ARG A 140 5.11 2.14 -6.76
C ARG A 140 6.08 3.28 -6.51
N HIS A 141 5.76 4.48 -7.00
CA HIS A 141 6.63 5.65 -6.85
C HIS A 141 6.78 6.06 -5.39
N ILE A 142 5.68 6.06 -4.62
CA ILE A 142 5.70 6.36 -3.18
C ILE A 142 6.59 5.37 -2.42
N PHE A 143 6.46 4.07 -2.70
CA PHE A 143 7.23 3.04 -2.00
C PHE A 143 8.72 3.09 -2.37
N ILE A 144 9.07 3.36 -3.62
CA ILE A 144 10.48 3.55 -4.05
C ILE A 144 11.10 4.75 -3.32
N ILE A 145 10.40 5.88 -3.24
CA ILE A 145 10.90 7.07 -2.53
C ILE A 145 11.14 6.75 -1.06
N LYS A 146 10.20 6.05 -0.42
CA LYS A 146 10.33 5.65 0.99
C LYS A 146 11.50 4.69 1.22
N GLU A 147 11.71 3.74 0.33
CA GLU A 147 12.86 2.83 0.39
C GLU A 147 14.18 3.61 0.34
N HIS A 148 14.32 4.51 -0.63
CA HIS A 148 15.52 5.35 -0.74
C HIS A 148 15.74 6.25 0.49
N GLN A 149 14.66 6.78 1.08
CA GLN A 149 14.76 7.58 2.31
C GLN A 149 15.26 6.75 3.50
N LEU A 150 14.81 5.50 3.62
CA LEU A 150 15.26 4.60 4.68
C LEU A 150 16.72 4.21 4.51
N ASP A 151 17.12 3.86 3.29
CA ASP A 151 18.51 3.51 2.99
C ASP A 151 19.45 4.71 3.26
N ALA A 152 19.04 5.92 2.94
CA ALA A 152 19.78 7.13 3.24
C ALA A 152 19.89 7.39 4.75
N ASN A 153 18.82 7.18 5.51
CA ASN A 153 18.84 7.32 6.97
C ASN A 153 19.73 6.26 7.63
N ASP A 154 19.63 5.00 7.20
CA ASP A 154 20.47 3.91 7.71
C ASP A 154 21.96 4.20 7.43
N ALA A 155 22.28 4.70 6.25
CA ALA A 155 23.66 5.10 5.89
C ALA A 155 24.15 6.27 6.76
N MET A 156 23.29 7.24 7.03
CA MET A 156 23.63 8.38 7.91
C MET A 156 23.87 7.92 9.36
N GLU A 157 23.02 7.05 9.90
CA GLU A 157 23.21 6.49 11.26
C GLU A 157 24.52 5.70 11.37
N GLN A 158 24.85 4.90 10.35
CA GLN A 158 26.12 4.18 10.30
C GLN A 158 27.32 5.12 10.24
N ALA A 159 27.25 6.21 9.46
CA ALA A 159 28.30 7.20 9.36
C ALA A 159 28.53 7.92 10.71
N LEU A 160 27.44 8.31 11.41
CA LEU A 160 27.51 8.93 12.73
C LEU A 160 28.13 7.99 13.78
N ALA A 161 27.72 6.73 13.77
CA ALA A 161 28.28 5.72 14.69
C ALA A 161 29.78 5.47 14.42
N ALA A 162 30.22 5.48 13.17
CA ALA A 162 31.61 5.37 12.79
C ALA A 162 32.42 6.60 13.25
N GLU A 163 31.87 7.80 13.08
CA GLU A 163 32.50 9.05 13.55
C GLU A 163 32.67 9.08 15.05
N GLU A 164 31.66 8.68 15.82
CA GLU A 164 31.78 8.59 17.28
C GLU A 164 32.83 7.59 17.72
N LYS A 165 32.90 6.44 17.04
CA LYS A 165 33.94 5.42 17.32
C LYS A 165 35.35 5.98 17.04
N TYR A 166 35.49 6.71 15.95
CA TYR A 166 36.77 7.35 15.60
C TYR A 166 37.17 8.41 16.63
N LYS A 167 36.27 9.29 17.05
CA LYS A 167 36.51 10.28 18.11
C LYS A 167 36.96 9.63 19.42
N LYS A 168 36.32 8.55 19.83
CA LYS A 168 36.71 7.78 21.03
C LYS A 168 38.12 7.15 20.91
N GLN A 169 38.49 6.66 19.73
CA GLN A 169 39.83 6.13 19.47
C GLN A 169 40.89 7.23 19.50
N LEU A 170 40.60 8.39 18.91
CA LEU A 170 41.50 9.54 18.90
C LEU A 170 41.79 10.01 20.33
N HIS A 171 40.76 10.20 21.16
CA HIS A 171 40.95 10.60 22.57
C HIS A 171 41.76 9.58 23.38
N ARG A 172 41.56 8.28 23.14
CA ARG A 172 42.40 7.25 23.78
C ARG A 172 43.84 7.34 23.35
N SER A 173 44.11 7.55 22.08
CA SER A 173 45.44 7.71 21.52
C SER A 173 46.16 8.95 22.08
N GLU A 174 45.47 10.07 22.18
CA GLU A 174 45.98 11.30 22.77
C GLU A 174 46.26 11.16 24.26
N ALA A 175 45.40 10.51 25.02
CA ALA A 175 45.62 10.23 26.42
C ALA A 175 46.84 9.33 26.66
N MET A 176 47.01 8.27 25.83
CA MET A 176 48.20 7.41 25.88
C MET A 176 49.49 8.17 25.54
N ALA A 177 49.44 9.02 24.51
CA ALA A 177 50.61 9.85 24.13
C ALA A 177 50.97 10.86 25.23
N ALA A 178 49.98 11.39 25.96
CA ALA A 178 50.24 12.28 27.10
C ALA A 178 50.92 11.55 28.27
N VAL A 179 50.52 10.31 28.59
CA VAL A 179 51.14 9.52 29.62
C VAL A 179 52.60 9.18 29.29
N VAL A 180 52.86 8.81 28.03
CA VAL A 180 54.24 8.51 27.57
C VAL A 180 55.17 9.72 27.66
N ARG A 181 54.68 10.94 27.50
CA ARG A 181 55.47 12.17 27.62
C ARG A 181 55.79 12.56 29.09
N MET A 182 55.08 12.03 30.04
CA MET A 182 55.32 12.29 31.48
C MET A 182 56.26 11.29 32.15
N MET A 183 56.62 10.23 31.44
CA MET A 183 57.64 9.27 31.87
C MET A 183 59.00 9.62 31.33
#